data_21fdbfe84cf5e78f55f295102f623949
#
_entry.id   21fdbfe84cf5e78f55f295102f623949
#
_cell.length_a   1.000
_cell.length_b   1.000
_cell.length_c   1.000
_cell.angle_alpha   90.00
_cell.angle_beta   90.00
_cell.angle_gamma   90.00
#
_symmetry.space_group_name_H-M   'P 1'
#
loop_
_entity.id
_entity.type
_entity.pdbx_description
1 polymer ?
#
loop_
_entity_poly.entity_id
_entity_poly.type
_entity_poly.pdbx_seq_one_letter_code
_entity_poly.pdbx_strand_id
1 'polypeptide(L)'
;MGEHRPFDEKQRKAIEAFCENYNVVVYVNHLSNYHGKYSIQGNLLVACGGMKKLHPDILITIGGQTGDYPLYGALNGLSDMEHWRVAEDGALVDTYSRLTKVFECPDYFFFNRLAGVHLCGHSYYEKWIQLEEMLNRNIQLPFSNLYVAQQLYKEIPSCSIVNYAILNSLRCWNYFPLDPSIQGYANVAAFGIDGCNSMLIGESMNTDELCFIITGDLAFFYDMNALGIRHIKKNVRIILINNGGGAEFKIMTDAWKEDVHVADFISANGHNGSAKGWAENCGFIYFSATDESSFEKCKVNLISRSDKPIILEVFTYVDNEKKANDLILASNRISSKTDNIKALIKNVLGEKGTDVLKKIIIT
;
A
#
# COMPACT_ATOMS: atom_id res chain seq x y z
N MET A 1 -2.21 -2.67 12.02
CA MET A 1 -1.59 -3.99 11.82
C MET A 1 -0.61 -3.91 10.67
N GLY A 2 0.60 -4.42 10.87
CA GLY A 2 1.60 -4.56 9.80
C GLY A 2 1.45 -5.89 9.05
N GLU A 3 2.51 -6.26 8.33
CA GLU A 3 2.58 -7.55 7.64
C GLU A 3 2.34 -8.70 8.64
N HIS A 4 1.44 -9.59 8.28
CA HIS A 4 1.06 -10.71 9.14
C HIS A 4 0.59 -11.90 8.28
N ARG A 5 0.79 -13.12 8.80
CA ARG A 5 0.13 -14.30 8.24
C ARG A 5 -1.40 -14.16 8.41
N PRO A 6 -2.22 -14.87 7.62
CA PRO A 6 -3.65 -14.91 7.84
C PRO A 6 -4.00 -15.29 9.28
N PHE A 7 -4.94 -14.56 9.86
CA PHE A 7 -5.41 -14.80 11.24
C PHE A 7 -6.33 -16.02 11.29
N ASP A 8 -6.12 -16.89 12.26
CA ASP A 8 -7.07 -17.95 12.56
C ASP A 8 -8.33 -17.39 13.24
N GLU A 9 -9.36 -18.23 13.35
CA GLU A 9 -10.64 -17.82 13.94
C GLU A 9 -10.51 -17.42 15.41
N LYS A 10 -9.60 -18.06 16.15
CA LYS A 10 -9.36 -17.78 17.56
C LYS A 10 -8.71 -16.42 17.77
N GLN A 11 -7.71 -16.11 16.96
CA GLN A 11 -7.06 -14.79 16.96
C GLN A 11 -8.05 -13.70 16.57
N ARG A 12 -8.81 -13.90 15.48
CA ARG A 12 -9.82 -12.94 15.02
C ARG A 12 -10.86 -12.65 16.09
N LYS A 13 -11.42 -13.69 16.74
CA LYS A 13 -12.40 -13.52 17.83
C LYS A 13 -11.83 -12.76 19.03
N ALA A 14 -10.56 -12.98 19.38
CA ALA A 14 -9.92 -12.25 20.47
C ALA A 14 -9.78 -10.76 20.16
N ILE A 15 -9.37 -10.41 18.92
CA ILE A 15 -9.26 -9.04 18.48
C ILE A 15 -10.65 -8.36 18.40
N GLU A 16 -11.66 -9.05 17.87
CA GLU A 16 -13.03 -8.52 17.79
C GLU A 16 -13.62 -8.28 19.19
N ALA A 17 -13.44 -9.23 20.13
CA ALA A 17 -13.87 -9.06 21.52
C ALA A 17 -13.16 -7.89 22.22
N PHE A 18 -11.87 -7.69 21.96
CA PHE A 18 -11.16 -6.49 22.42
C PHE A 18 -11.79 -5.22 21.81
N CYS A 19 -12.03 -5.19 20.51
CA CYS A 19 -12.62 -4.04 19.82
C CYS A 19 -14.04 -3.73 20.31
N GLU A 20 -14.81 -4.72 20.74
CA GLU A 20 -16.15 -4.52 21.31
C GLU A 20 -16.13 -3.84 22.68
N ASN A 21 -15.04 -3.96 23.41
CA ASN A 21 -14.89 -3.36 24.74
C ASN A 21 -14.20 -1.99 24.74
N TYR A 22 -13.54 -1.61 23.67
CA TYR A 22 -12.79 -0.37 23.57
C TYR A 22 -13.22 0.47 22.35
N ASN A 23 -13.04 1.78 22.46
CA ASN A 23 -13.30 2.70 21.34
C ASN A 23 -12.12 2.70 20.36
N VAL A 24 -12.02 1.69 19.52
CA VAL A 24 -10.86 1.38 18.71
C VAL A 24 -11.24 1.09 17.25
N VAL A 25 -10.30 1.29 16.34
CA VAL A 25 -10.33 0.84 14.95
C VAL A 25 -9.12 -0.04 14.68
N VAL A 26 -9.27 -1.05 13.85
CA VAL A 26 -8.17 -1.86 13.36
C VAL A 26 -7.77 -1.37 11.97
N TYR A 27 -6.70 -0.58 11.92
CA TYR A 27 -6.12 -0.16 10.64
C TYR A 27 -5.41 -1.32 9.98
N VAL A 28 -5.78 -1.61 8.74
CA VAL A 28 -5.20 -2.69 7.93
C VAL A 28 -4.77 -2.18 6.55
N ASN A 29 -3.87 -2.91 5.93
CA ASN A 29 -3.57 -2.85 4.51
C ASN A 29 -3.56 -4.28 3.94
N HIS A 30 -3.21 -4.45 2.66
CA HIS A 30 -3.19 -5.79 2.05
C HIS A 30 -2.26 -6.78 2.74
N LEU A 31 -1.18 -6.30 3.37
CA LEU A 31 -0.20 -7.16 4.05
C LEU A 31 -0.66 -7.63 5.43
N SER A 32 -1.68 -7.00 5.99
CA SER A 32 -2.18 -7.32 7.33
C SER A 32 -2.91 -8.65 7.39
N ASN A 33 -3.48 -9.12 6.27
CA ASN A 33 -4.25 -10.36 6.16
C ASN A 33 -5.31 -10.53 7.26
N TYR A 34 -5.92 -9.40 7.68
CA TYR A 34 -6.96 -9.32 8.69
C TYR A 34 -8.22 -8.67 8.13
N HIS A 35 -9.37 -9.33 8.29
CA HIS A 35 -10.67 -8.92 7.77
C HIS A 35 -11.77 -9.04 8.83
N GLY A 36 -11.51 -8.50 10.04
CA GLY A 36 -12.46 -8.51 11.14
C GLY A 36 -13.44 -7.34 11.09
N LYS A 37 -14.47 -7.39 11.96
CA LYS A 37 -15.59 -6.46 12.02
C LYS A 37 -15.19 -4.98 12.13
N TYR A 38 -14.12 -4.67 12.84
CA TYR A 38 -13.66 -3.29 13.10
C TYR A 38 -12.47 -2.88 12.24
N SER A 39 -12.19 -3.63 11.17
CA SER A 39 -11.08 -3.32 10.27
C SER A 39 -11.44 -2.25 9.24
N ILE A 40 -10.46 -1.41 8.93
CA ILE A 40 -10.52 -0.40 7.87
C ILE A 40 -9.21 -0.41 7.09
N GLN A 41 -9.32 -0.54 5.77
CA GLN A 41 -8.21 -0.30 4.86
C GLN A 41 -8.05 1.20 4.64
N GLY A 42 -7.36 1.86 5.57
CA GLY A 42 -7.34 3.32 5.65
C GLY A 42 -6.25 4.01 4.84
N ASN A 43 -5.53 3.32 3.94
CA ASN A 43 -4.36 3.87 3.25
C ASN A 43 -4.67 5.13 2.44
N LEU A 44 -5.73 5.12 1.61
CA LEU A 44 -6.12 6.30 0.84
C LEU A 44 -6.59 7.42 1.78
N LEU A 45 -7.38 7.09 2.81
CA LEU A 45 -7.87 8.06 3.79
C LEU A 45 -6.72 8.79 4.49
N VAL A 46 -5.71 8.05 4.94
CA VAL A 46 -4.52 8.61 5.60
C VAL A 46 -3.70 9.45 4.62
N ALA A 47 -3.46 8.95 3.40
CA ALA A 47 -2.76 9.70 2.36
C ALA A 47 -3.45 11.03 2.00
N CYS A 48 -4.79 11.08 2.10
CA CYS A 48 -5.60 12.29 1.90
C CYS A 48 -5.70 13.21 3.12
N GLY A 49 -4.96 12.92 4.20
CA GLY A 49 -4.88 13.75 5.40
C GLY A 49 -5.89 13.41 6.49
N GLY A 50 -6.50 12.22 6.46
CA GLY A 50 -7.50 11.76 7.42
C GLY A 50 -7.05 11.78 8.86
N MET A 51 -5.77 11.49 9.15
CA MET A 51 -5.21 11.49 10.51
C MET A 51 -5.32 12.83 11.24
N LYS A 52 -5.49 13.94 10.53
CA LYS A 52 -5.78 15.25 11.15
C LYS A 52 -7.11 15.28 11.93
N LYS A 53 -8.04 14.37 11.59
CA LYS A 53 -9.36 14.22 12.24
C LYS A 53 -9.48 12.94 13.06
N LEU A 54 -8.55 12.02 12.89
CA LEU A 54 -8.57 10.65 13.43
C LEU A 54 -7.36 10.38 14.32
N HIS A 55 -7.00 11.35 15.15
CA HIS A 55 -5.88 11.23 16.09
C HIS A 55 -6.18 10.13 17.13
N PRO A 56 -5.35 9.08 17.27
CA PRO A 56 -5.48 8.10 18.34
C PRO A 56 -4.73 8.56 19.59
N ASP A 57 -5.26 8.24 20.77
CA ASP A 57 -4.54 8.41 22.03
C ASP A 57 -3.48 7.32 22.23
N ILE A 58 -3.83 6.10 21.79
CA ILE A 58 -2.94 4.92 21.88
C ILE A 58 -2.89 4.23 20.52
N LEU A 59 -1.69 4.00 20.03
CA LEU A 59 -1.39 3.16 18.89
C LEU A 59 -0.90 1.79 19.38
N ILE A 60 -1.62 0.72 19.05
CA ILE A 60 -1.15 -0.66 19.28
C ILE A 60 -0.66 -1.23 17.96
N THR A 61 0.59 -1.66 17.90
CA THR A 61 1.15 -2.33 16.71
C THR A 61 1.34 -3.82 16.94
N ILE A 62 0.95 -4.61 15.95
CA ILE A 62 1.22 -6.04 15.82
C ILE A 62 1.69 -6.36 14.41
N GLY A 63 2.42 -7.46 14.26
CA GLY A 63 2.99 -7.88 12.97
C GLY A 63 4.24 -7.09 12.58
N GLY A 64 4.63 -7.23 11.33
CA GLY A 64 5.80 -6.59 10.72
C GLY A 64 5.55 -5.15 10.27
N GLN A 65 6.31 -4.71 9.28
CA GLN A 65 6.16 -3.37 8.71
C GLN A 65 4.92 -3.27 7.83
N THR A 66 4.35 -2.06 7.74
CA THR A 66 3.18 -1.80 6.89
C THR A 66 3.55 -1.50 5.44
N GLY A 67 4.78 -1.06 5.19
CA GLY A 67 5.16 -0.50 3.89
C GLY A 67 4.39 0.78 3.50
N ASP A 68 3.74 1.44 4.45
CA ASP A 68 2.85 2.58 4.23
C ASP A 68 3.49 3.88 4.72
N TYR A 69 4.21 4.56 3.83
CA TYR A 69 4.87 5.83 4.15
C TYR A 69 3.91 6.96 4.56
N PRO A 70 2.74 7.15 3.91
CA PRO A 70 1.75 8.12 4.39
C PRO A 70 1.33 7.90 5.83
N LEU A 71 1.09 6.65 6.24
CA LEU A 71 0.77 6.31 7.62
C LEU A 71 1.93 6.63 8.56
N TYR A 72 3.16 6.22 8.17
CA TYR A 72 4.35 6.51 8.94
C TYR A 72 4.51 8.02 9.18
N GLY A 73 4.45 8.82 8.12
CA GLY A 73 4.56 10.27 8.23
C GLY A 73 3.45 10.90 9.07
N ALA A 74 2.22 10.41 8.94
CA ALA A 74 1.08 10.91 9.69
C ALA A 74 1.19 10.62 11.19
N LEU A 75 1.55 9.40 11.58
CA LEU A 75 1.69 8.99 12.97
C LEU A 75 2.91 9.61 13.66
N ASN A 76 4.04 9.69 12.95
CA ASN A 76 5.27 10.30 13.47
C ASN A 76 5.10 11.81 13.76
N GLY A 77 4.17 12.46 13.06
CA GLY A 77 3.81 13.88 13.30
C GLY A 77 2.92 14.14 14.51
N LEU A 78 2.42 13.10 15.21
CA LEU A 78 1.55 13.25 16.38
C LEU A 78 2.37 13.36 17.65
N SER A 79 2.10 14.38 18.51
CA SER A 79 2.85 14.61 19.76
C SER A 79 2.33 13.81 20.95
N ASP A 80 1.01 13.60 21.03
CA ASP A 80 0.32 13.18 22.25
C ASP A 80 -0.16 11.73 22.20
N MET A 81 0.43 10.89 21.33
CA MET A 81 0.09 9.51 21.16
C MET A 81 1.06 8.59 21.91
N GLU A 82 0.55 7.62 22.67
CA GLU A 82 1.34 6.49 23.15
C GLU A 82 1.45 5.42 22.09
N HIS A 83 2.62 4.76 21.98
CA HIS A 83 2.80 3.60 21.12
C HIS A 83 3.09 2.35 21.95
N TRP A 84 2.25 1.34 21.78
CA TRP A 84 2.37 0.02 22.40
C TRP A 84 2.70 -1.01 21.32
N ARG A 85 3.82 -1.70 21.48
CA ARG A 85 4.20 -2.79 20.60
C ARG A 85 3.87 -4.14 21.25
N VAL A 86 3.14 -4.98 20.54
CA VAL A 86 2.87 -6.36 20.95
C VAL A 86 3.58 -7.31 19.99
N ALA A 87 4.54 -8.06 20.50
CA ALA A 87 5.30 -9.02 19.70
C ALA A 87 6.02 -10.03 20.60
N GLU A 88 6.13 -11.26 20.11
CA GLU A 88 6.76 -12.36 20.86
C GLU A 88 8.25 -12.18 21.09
N ASP A 89 8.91 -11.38 20.26
CA ASP A 89 10.36 -11.10 20.34
C ASP A 89 10.75 -10.10 21.44
N GLY A 90 9.79 -9.37 22.00
CA GLY A 90 10.04 -8.33 23.01
C GLY A 90 10.96 -7.19 22.57
N ALA A 91 11.30 -7.08 21.29
CA ALA A 91 12.27 -6.11 20.79
C ALA A 91 11.76 -4.67 20.92
N LEU A 92 12.67 -3.74 21.24
CA LEU A 92 12.40 -2.30 21.32
C LEU A 92 12.48 -1.67 19.93
N VAL A 93 11.39 -1.78 19.16
CA VAL A 93 11.28 -1.19 17.82
C VAL A 93 10.38 0.03 17.86
N ASP A 94 10.97 1.22 17.89
CA ASP A 94 10.26 2.50 17.92
C ASP A 94 10.04 3.07 16.53
N THR A 95 9.16 2.48 15.76
CA THR A 95 8.87 2.89 14.37
C THR A 95 8.35 4.33 14.26
N TYR A 96 7.62 4.82 15.27
CA TYR A 96 6.93 6.12 15.20
C TYR A 96 7.50 7.15 16.16
N SER A 97 8.67 6.91 16.75
CA SER A 97 9.30 7.79 17.77
C SER A 97 8.39 8.10 18.97
N ARG A 98 7.57 7.11 19.37
CA ARG A 98 6.55 7.22 20.42
C ARG A 98 6.39 5.95 21.26
N LEU A 99 7.33 5.01 21.19
CA LEU A 99 7.24 3.74 21.88
C LEU A 99 7.26 3.97 23.41
N THR A 100 6.17 3.60 24.08
CA THR A 100 6.04 3.71 25.53
C THR A 100 5.98 2.34 26.22
N LYS A 101 5.49 1.30 25.55
CA LYS A 101 5.35 -0.04 26.11
C LYS A 101 5.64 -1.11 25.06
N VAL A 102 6.28 -2.20 25.51
CA VAL A 102 6.44 -3.43 24.74
C VAL A 102 5.82 -4.58 25.54
N PHE A 103 4.95 -5.33 24.90
CA PHE A 103 4.33 -6.53 25.45
C PHE A 103 4.96 -7.75 24.75
N GLU A 104 5.82 -8.45 25.45
CA GLU A 104 6.47 -9.68 24.98
C GLU A 104 5.51 -10.85 25.16
N CYS A 105 4.60 -11.01 24.20
CA CYS A 105 3.62 -12.09 24.18
C CYS A 105 3.02 -12.24 22.77
N PRO A 106 2.41 -13.41 22.48
CA PRO A 106 1.58 -13.58 21.29
C PRO A 106 0.42 -12.58 21.27
N ASP A 107 0.05 -12.11 20.07
CA ASP A 107 -1.06 -11.18 19.83
C ASP A 107 -2.38 -11.71 20.42
N TYR A 108 -2.69 -12.99 20.19
CA TYR A 108 -3.85 -13.66 20.79
C TYR A 108 -3.91 -13.49 22.29
N PHE A 109 -2.79 -13.69 23.00
CA PHE A 109 -2.75 -13.59 24.46
C PHE A 109 -3.05 -12.17 24.92
N PHE A 110 -2.45 -11.17 24.27
CA PHE A 110 -2.67 -9.77 24.57
C PHE A 110 -4.15 -9.39 24.43
N PHE A 111 -4.74 -9.63 23.27
CA PHE A 111 -6.12 -9.23 23.01
C PHE A 111 -7.12 -10.03 23.86
N ASN A 112 -6.93 -11.32 24.00
CA ASN A 112 -7.80 -12.16 24.84
C ASN A 112 -7.75 -11.77 26.33
N ARG A 113 -6.59 -11.37 26.83
CA ARG A 113 -6.42 -10.94 28.23
C ARG A 113 -7.08 -9.59 28.51
N LEU A 114 -7.09 -8.71 27.54
CA LEU A 114 -7.68 -7.38 27.63
C LEU A 114 -9.13 -7.32 27.09
N ALA A 115 -9.63 -8.36 26.50
CA ALA A 115 -11.04 -8.52 26.19
C ALA A 115 -11.83 -8.55 27.50
N GLY A 116 -12.13 -7.41 28.03
CA GLY A 116 -12.69 -7.22 29.36
C GLY A 116 -14.17 -6.87 29.34
N VAL A 117 -14.68 -6.37 30.45
CA VAL A 117 -16.11 -6.19 30.75
C VAL A 117 -16.60 -4.74 30.50
N HIS A 118 -15.79 -3.89 29.93
CA HIS A 118 -16.13 -2.48 29.74
C HIS A 118 -16.68 -2.26 28.32
N LEU A 119 -17.96 -1.95 28.22
CA LEU A 119 -18.57 -1.52 26.97
C LEU A 119 -18.27 -0.04 26.75
N CYS A 120 -17.35 0.27 25.85
CA CYS A 120 -17.16 1.61 25.33
C CYS A 120 -17.96 1.79 24.03
N GLY A 121 -18.40 3.03 23.74
CA GLY A 121 -18.96 3.34 22.42
C GLY A 121 -17.92 3.19 21.30
N HIS A 122 -18.39 3.05 20.06
CA HIS A 122 -17.52 2.86 18.88
C HIS A 122 -17.38 4.14 18.05
N SER A 123 -17.49 5.31 18.69
CA SER A 123 -17.49 6.60 17.98
C SER A 123 -16.20 6.86 17.17
N TYR A 124 -15.09 6.27 17.56
CA TYR A 124 -13.83 6.38 16.82
C TYR A 124 -13.88 5.56 15.52
N TYR A 125 -14.35 4.32 15.59
CA TYR A 125 -14.58 3.49 14.40
C TYR A 125 -15.61 4.11 13.46
N GLU A 126 -16.71 4.64 14.00
CA GLU A 126 -17.76 5.32 13.21
C GLU A 126 -17.21 6.53 12.45
N LYS A 127 -16.33 7.32 13.06
CA LYS A 127 -15.66 8.43 12.36
C LYS A 127 -14.77 7.96 11.22
N TRP A 128 -14.07 6.84 11.40
CA TRP A 128 -13.27 6.23 10.33
C TRP A 128 -14.15 5.80 9.16
N ILE A 129 -15.25 5.09 9.44
CA ILE A 129 -16.21 4.65 8.41
C ILE A 129 -16.78 5.84 7.66
N GLN A 130 -17.26 6.85 8.36
CA GLN A 130 -17.84 8.05 7.73
C GLN A 130 -16.88 8.74 6.77
N LEU A 131 -15.60 8.85 7.13
CA LEU A 131 -14.60 9.45 6.25
C LEU A 131 -14.19 8.53 5.10
N GLU A 132 -14.15 7.22 5.33
CA GLU A 132 -13.84 6.22 4.30
C GLU A 132 -14.94 6.17 3.23
N GLU A 133 -16.21 6.25 3.62
CA GLU A 133 -17.36 6.28 2.70
C GLU A 133 -17.42 7.55 1.83
N MET A 134 -16.76 8.62 2.25
CA MET A 134 -16.64 9.85 1.45
C MET A 134 -15.60 9.75 0.34
N LEU A 135 -14.73 8.74 0.36
CA LEU A 135 -13.66 8.62 -0.63
C LEU A 135 -14.21 8.19 -2.00
N ASN A 136 -13.85 8.95 -3.02
CA ASN A 136 -14.16 8.64 -4.40
C ASN A 136 -12.98 7.95 -5.09
N ARG A 137 -13.07 6.63 -5.23
CA ARG A 137 -12.09 5.82 -5.97
C ARG A 137 -12.38 5.72 -7.46
N ASN A 138 -13.60 6.14 -7.88
CA ASN A 138 -14.03 6.08 -9.27
C ASN A 138 -13.81 7.43 -9.97
N ILE A 139 -12.56 7.83 -10.10
CA ILE A 139 -12.14 9.03 -10.82
C ILE A 139 -11.44 8.65 -12.12
N GLN A 140 -11.44 9.55 -13.08
CA GLN A 140 -10.69 9.33 -14.32
C GLN A 140 -9.18 9.49 -14.07
N LEU A 141 -8.45 8.40 -14.20
CA LEU A 141 -7.00 8.35 -14.02
C LEU A 141 -6.29 8.24 -15.39
N PRO A 142 -5.12 8.85 -15.58
CA PRO A 142 -4.28 8.54 -16.73
C PRO A 142 -3.79 7.10 -16.65
N PHE A 143 -3.44 6.55 -17.80
CA PHE A 143 -2.90 5.19 -17.91
C PHE A 143 -1.61 5.06 -17.08
N SER A 144 -1.66 4.32 -15.97
CA SER A 144 -0.69 4.27 -14.88
C SER A 144 -0.91 3.03 -14.01
N ASN A 145 -0.03 2.78 -13.05
CA ASN A 145 -0.23 1.72 -12.05
C ASN A 145 -1.54 1.91 -11.25
N LEU A 146 -1.87 3.13 -10.88
CA LEU A 146 -3.17 3.44 -10.22
C LEU A 146 -4.36 3.12 -11.11
N TYR A 147 -4.28 3.39 -12.41
CA TYR A 147 -5.30 2.98 -13.37
C TYR A 147 -5.44 1.45 -13.40
N VAL A 148 -4.33 0.72 -13.50
CA VAL A 148 -4.33 -0.75 -13.49
C VAL A 148 -4.96 -1.29 -12.21
N ALA A 149 -4.58 -0.76 -11.05
CA ALA A 149 -5.17 -1.13 -9.77
C ALA A 149 -6.69 -0.87 -9.75
N GLN A 150 -7.12 0.30 -10.20
CA GLN A 150 -8.54 0.68 -10.27
C GLN A 150 -9.36 -0.26 -11.16
N GLN A 151 -8.79 -0.74 -12.27
CA GLN A 151 -9.48 -1.63 -13.20
C GLN A 151 -9.51 -3.10 -12.73
N LEU A 152 -8.52 -3.54 -11.95
CA LEU A 152 -8.35 -4.95 -11.58
C LEU A 152 -8.79 -5.31 -10.17
N TYR A 153 -8.87 -4.36 -9.22
CA TYR A 153 -9.03 -4.70 -7.80
C TYR A 153 -10.27 -5.55 -7.49
N LYS A 154 -11.35 -5.42 -8.27
CA LYS A 154 -12.57 -6.24 -8.14
C LYS A 154 -12.55 -7.50 -9.00
N GLU A 155 -11.59 -7.60 -9.92
CA GLU A 155 -11.51 -8.69 -10.89
C GLU A 155 -10.49 -9.75 -10.48
N ILE A 156 -9.60 -9.46 -9.53
CA ILE A 156 -8.69 -10.47 -8.97
C ILE A 156 -9.53 -11.58 -8.34
N PRO A 157 -9.37 -12.85 -8.78
CA PRO A 157 -10.19 -13.96 -8.28
C PRO A 157 -10.04 -14.15 -6.78
N SER A 158 -11.14 -14.52 -6.13
CA SER A 158 -11.15 -14.88 -4.71
C SER A 158 -10.14 -15.98 -4.40
N CYS A 159 -9.63 -16.01 -3.19
CA CYS A 159 -8.61 -16.94 -2.70
C CYS A 159 -7.24 -16.82 -3.38
N SER A 160 -7.02 -15.82 -4.25
CA SER A 160 -5.71 -15.57 -4.83
C SER A 160 -4.68 -15.15 -3.78
N ILE A 161 -3.40 -15.38 -4.10
CA ILE A 161 -2.26 -14.79 -3.38
C ILE A 161 -1.74 -13.62 -4.20
N VAL A 162 -1.57 -12.47 -3.58
CA VAL A 162 -1.10 -11.26 -4.29
C VAL A 162 0.15 -10.72 -3.62
N ASN A 163 1.25 -10.75 -4.34
CA ASN A 163 2.50 -10.15 -3.94
C ASN A 163 2.63 -8.74 -4.50
N TYR A 164 3.24 -7.86 -3.74
CA TYR A 164 3.50 -6.48 -4.16
C TYR A 164 5.00 -6.19 -4.07
N ALA A 165 5.59 -5.66 -5.13
CA ALA A 165 6.84 -4.95 -4.98
C ALA A 165 6.61 -3.72 -4.09
N ILE A 166 7.60 -3.37 -3.29
CA ILE A 166 7.50 -2.23 -2.36
C ILE A 166 7.30 -0.90 -3.10
N LEU A 167 6.99 0.15 -2.35
CA LEU A 167 6.84 1.51 -2.81
C LEU A 167 5.60 1.70 -3.72
N ASN A 168 5.78 2.13 -4.96
CA ASN A 168 4.68 2.53 -5.83
C ASN A 168 3.67 1.41 -6.08
N SER A 169 4.12 0.16 -6.27
CA SER A 169 3.21 -0.97 -6.50
C SER A 169 2.32 -1.23 -5.30
N LEU A 170 2.90 -1.40 -4.11
CA LEU A 170 2.15 -1.63 -2.89
C LEU A 170 1.22 -0.45 -2.56
N ARG A 171 1.72 0.80 -2.67
CA ARG A 171 0.93 2.00 -2.37
C ARG A 171 -0.29 2.13 -3.27
N CYS A 172 -0.12 2.01 -4.59
CA CYS A 172 -1.21 2.15 -5.54
C CYS A 172 -2.33 1.15 -5.28
N TRP A 173 -1.98 -0.08 -5.00
CA TRP A 173 -2.96 -1.13 -4.76
C TRP A 173 -3.61 -1.03 -3.38
N ASN A 174 -2.91 -0.57 -2.37
CA ASN A 174 -3.48 -0.30 -1.04
C ASN A 174 -4.59 0.77 -1.05
N TYR A 175 -4.74 1.54 -2.11
CA TYR A 175 -5.86 2.48 -2.25
C TYR A 175 -7.20 1.83 -2.64
N PHE A 176 -7.18 0.57 -3.08
CA PHE A 176 -8.34 -0.18 -3.54
C PHE A 176 -8.53 -1.46 -2.71
N PRO A 177 -9.70 -1.65 -2.09
CA PRO A 177 -9.93 -2.85 -1.28
C PRO A 177 -10.11 -4.09 -2.15
N LEU A 178 -9.39 -5.16 -1.83
CA LEU A 178 -9.53 -6.47 -2.46
C LEU A 178 -10.58 -7.34 -1.75
N ASP A 179 -10.95 -8.45 -2.38
CA ASP A 179 -11.78 -9.47 -1.77
C ASP A 179 -11.12 -10.00 -0.48
N PRO A 180 -11.86 -10.13 0.65
CA PRO A 180 -11.30 -10.56 1.93
C PRO A 180 -10.64 -11.94 1.95
N SER A 181 -10.89 -12.79 0.95
CA SER A 181 -10.24 -14.11 0.84
C SER A 181 -8.84 -14.05 0.21
N ILE A 182 -8.46 -12.90 -0.35
CA ILE A 182 -7.16 -12.69 -0.97
C ILE A 182 -6.11 -12.44 0.11
N GLN A 183 -4.97 -13.13 -0.01
CA GLN A 183 -3.83 -12.96 0.87
C GLN A 183 -2.79 -12.05 0.22
N GLY A 184 -2.29 -11.07 0.98
CA GLY A 184 -1.31 -10.10 0.50
C GLY A 184 0.05 -10.25 1.16
N TYR A 185 1.14 -10.16 0.36
CA TYR A 185 2.52 -10.23 0.84
C TYR A 185 3.41 -9.23 0.11
N ALA A 186 4.48 -8.81 0.76
CA ALA A 186 5.51 -7.96 0.14
C ALA A 186 6.85 -8.10 0.87
N ASN A 187 7.95 -7.81 0.19
CA ASN A 187 9.28 -7.80 0.81
C ASN A 187 9.52 -6.49 1.61
N VAL A 188 8.68 -6.22 2.60
CA VAL A 188 8.76 -4.98 3.40
C VAL A 188 9.81 -5.03 4.50
N ALA A 189 10.20 -6.21 4.96
CA ALA A 189 11.19 -6.34 6.03
C ALA A 189 12.57 -5.82 5.63
N ALA A 190 13.02 -6.15 4.41
CA ALA A 190 14.27 -5.69 3.84
C ALA A 190 14.14 -4.36 3.07
N PHE A 191 12.93 -3.96 2.73
CA PHE A 191 12.63 -2.80 1.88
C PHE A 191 13.40 -2.81 0.55
N GLY A 192 13.66 -4.01 0.01
CA GLY A 192 14.42 -4.23 -1.21
C GLY A 192 13.54 -4.46 -2.42
N ILE A 193 14.06 -4.12 -3.60
CA ILE A 193 13.48 -4.49 -4.89
C ILE A 193 13.92 -5.88 -5.35
N ASP A 194 14.77 -6.51 -4.59
CA ASP A 194 15.30 -7.87 -4.80
C ASP A 194 14.31 -8.94 -4.33
N GLY A 195 14.35 -10.11 -4.95
CA GLY A 195 13.61 -11.30 -4.54
C GLY A 195 12.11 -11.26 -4.75
N CYS A 196 11.54 -10.22 -5.36
CA CYS A 196 10.09 -10.07 -5.54
C CYS A 196 9.48 -11.18 -6.40
N ASN A 197 10.09 -11.47 -7.55
CA ASN A 197 9.63 -12.56 -8.44
C ASN A 197 9.91 -13.94 -7.81
N SER A 198 11.06 -14.08 -7.14
CA SER A 198 11.44 -15.31 -6.44
C SER A 198 10.44 -15.68 -5.33
N MET A 199 9.96 -14.70 -4.56
CA MET A 199 8.95 -14.88 -3.51
C MET A 199 7.64 -15.41 -4.10
N LEU A 200 7.10 -14.76 -5.13
CA LEU A 200 5.90 -15.20 -5.83
C LEU A 200 6.02 -16.65 -6.31
N ILE A 201 7.14 -16.98 -6.95
CA ILE A 201 7.36 -18.33 -7.49
C ILE A 201 7.39 -19.36 -6.35
N GLY A 202 8.08 -19.04 -5.25
CA GLY A 202 8.13 -19.90 -4.07
C GLY A 202 6.75 -20.18 -3.48
N GLU A 203 5.93 -19.17 -3.31
CA GLU A 203 4.55 -19.31 -2.80
C GLU A 203 3.66 -20.10 -3.75
N SER A 204 3.78 -19.87 -5.05
CA SER A 204 2.99 -20.56 -6.06
C SER A 204 3.16 -22.09 -6.05
N MET A 205 4.29 -22.57 -5.51
CA MET A 205 4.60 -24.01 -5.45
C MET A 205 3.65 -24.78 -4.52
N ASN A 206 3.12 -24.14 -3.50
CA ASN A 206 2.34 -24.78 -2.43
C ASN A 206 0.82 -24.64 -2.60
N THR A 207 0.36 -24.03 -3.70
CA THR A 207 -1.07 -23.82 -3.94
C THR A 207 -1.42 -24.02 -5.41
N ASP A 208 -2.68 -24.24 -5.70
CA ASP A 208 -3.24 -24.23 -7.07
C ASP A 208 -4.09 -22.97 -7.34
N GLU A 209 -4.22 -22.11 -6.34
CA GLU A 209 -4.84 -20.79 -6.50
C GLU A 209 -3.94 -19.86 -7.33
N LEU A 210 -4.53 -18.86 -7.96
CA LEU A 210 -3.77 -17.89 -8.73
C LEU A 210 -2.85 -17.07 -7.84
N CYS A 211 -1.60 -16.99 -8.23
CA CYS A 211 -0.57 -16.22 -7.52
C CYS A 211 -0.13 -15.05 -8.39
N PHE A 212 -0.40 -13.85 -7.92
CA PHE A 212 -0.09 -12.61 -8.62
C PHE A 212 1.12 -11.92 -8.01
N ILE A 213 1.87 -11.20 -8.83
CA ILE A 213 2.74 -10.13 -8.37
C ILE A 213 2.45 -8.86 -9.16
N ILE A 214 2.38 -7.75 -8.43
CA ILE A 214 2.40 -6.41 -8.99
C ILE A 214 3.80 -5.85 -8.76
N THR A 215 4.54 -5.62 -9.84
CA THR A 215 5.94 -5.22 -9.77
C THR A 215 6.24 -4.08 -10.73
N GLY A 216 7.17 -3.20 -10.34
CA GLY A 216 7.77 -2.24 -11.26
C GLY A 216 8.90 -2.87 -12.08
N ASP A 217 9.30 -2.18 -13.12
CA ASP A 217 10.36 -2.61 -14.04
C ASP A 217 11.71 -2.85 -13.34
N LEU A 218 12.14 -1.94 -12.49
CA LEU A 218 13.42 -2.08 -11.78
C LEU A 218 13.43 -3.33 -10.88
N ALA A 219 12.35 -3.57 -10.11
CA ALA A 219 12.24 -4.75 -9.26
C ALA A 219 12.15 -6.04 -10.08
N PHE A 220 11.41 -6.01 -11.20
CA PHE A 220 11.32 -7.14 -12.10
C PHE A 220 12.66 -7.51 -12.71
N PHE A 221 13.38 -6.55 -13.31
CA PHE A 221 14.65 -6.80 -13.96
C PHE A 221 15.75 -7.18 -12.97
N TYR A 222 15.69 -6.67 -11.73
CA TYR A 222 16.63 -7.04 -10.68
C TYR A 222 16.54 -8.55 -10.33
N ASP A 223 15.35 -9.12 -10.33
CA ASP A 223 15.07 -10.52 -9.97
C ASP A 223 14.52 -11.35 -11.15
N MET A 224 14.77 -10.93 -12.39
CA MET A 224 14.21 -11.59 -13.57
C MET A 224 14.71 -13.04 -13.78
N ASN A 225 15.87 -13.39 -13.24
CA ASN A 225 16.41 -14.73 -13.35
C ASN A 225 15.54 -15.79 -12.65
N ALA A 226 14.72 -15.40 -11.70
CA ALA A 226 13.75 -16.27 -11.06
C ALA A 226 12.80 -16.95 -12.05
N LEU A 227 12.49 -16.28 -13.18
CA LEU A 227 11.64 -16.86 -14.24
C LEU A 227 12.26 -18.09 -14.91
N GLY A 228 13.57 -18.29 -14.80
CA GLY A 228 14.27 -19.46 -15.32
C GLY A 228 14.15 -20.73 -14.46
N ILE A 229 13.44 -20.69 -13.33
CA ILE A 229 13.20 -21.84 -12.46
C ILE A 229 12.34 -22.87 -13.18
N ARG A 230 12.80 -24.14 -13.23
CA ARG A 230 12.16 -25.21 -14.02
C ARG A 230 10.76 -25.60 -13.58
N HIS A 231 10.37 -25.26 -12.35
CA HIS A 231 9.14 -25.76 -11.72
C HIS A 231 8.07 -24.67 -11.58
N ILE A 232 8.16 -23.60 -12.36
CA ILE A 232 7.15 -22.55 -12.32
C ILE A 232 5.80 -23.11 -12.74
N LYS A 233 4.82 -22.93 -11.87
CA LYS A 233 3.46 -23.41 -12.10
C LYS A 233 2.67 -22.47 -13.02
N LYS A 234 1.67 -23.03 -13.66
CA LYS A 234 0.75 -22.31 -14.55
C LYS A 234 -0.15 -21.29 -13.85
N ASN A 235 -0.20 -21.29 -12.54
CA ASN A 235 -0.96 -20.35 -11.72
C ASN A 235 -0.26 -19.01 -11.46
N VAL A 236 0.99 -18.83 -11.90
CA VAL A 236 1.76 -17.59 -11.76
C VAL A 236 1.26 -16.51 -12.72
N ARG A 237 1.05 -15.31 -12.21
CA ARG A 237 0.59 -14.11 -12.92
C ARG A 237 1.47 -12.92 -12.54
N ILE A 238 2.13 -12.32 -13.51
CA ILE A 238 2.99 -11.14 -13.29
C ILE A 238 2.34 -9.94 -13.97
N ILE A 239 2.04 -8.91 -13.18
CA ILE A 239 1.62 -7.59 -13.64
C ILE A 239 2.85 -6.69 -13.52
N LEU A 240 3.51 -6.48 -14.64
CA LEU A 240 4.72 -5.67 -14.71
C LEU A 240 4.37 -4.26 -15.18
N ILE A 241 4.54 -3.28 -14.30
CA ILE A 241 4.40 -1.86 -14.64
C ILE A 241 5.76 -1.35 -15.11
N ASN A 242 5.89 -1.16 -16.40
CA ASN A 242 7.11 -0.67 -17.03
C ASN A 242 6.95 0.80 -17.40
N ASN A 243 7.48 1.68 -16.56
CA ASN A 243 7.46 3.13 -16.75
C ASN A 243 8.84 3.71 -17.12
N GLY A 244 9.84 2.85 -17.32
CA GLY A 244 11.19 3.22 -17.73
C GLY A 244 12.08 3.69 -16.58
N GLY A 245 11.72 3.41 -15.30
CA GLY A 245 12.57 3.81 -14.18
C GLY A 245 11.88 3.86 -12.81
N GLY A 246 12.52 4.49 -11.84
CA GLY A 246 12.05 4.61 -10.47
C GLY A 246 11.02 5.73 -10.27
N ALA A 247 9.76 5.52 -10.64
CA ALA A 247 8.69 6.51 -10.52
C ALA A 247 8.49 7.05 -9.09
N GLU A 248 8.84 6.25 -8.06
CA GLU A 248 8.72 6.63 -6.66
C GLU A 248 9.40 7.96 -6.33
N PHE A 249 10.60 8.15 -6.83
CA PHE A 249 11.36 9.38 -6.57
C PHE A 249 10.66 10.63 -7.11
N LYS A 250 9.98 10.53 -8.23
CA LYS A 250 9.22 11.65 -8.80
C LYS A 250 7.89 11.88 -8.09
N ILE A 251 7.26 10.82 -7.58
CA ILE A 251 5.97 10.90 -6.90
C ILE A 251 6.11 11.50 -5.49
N MET A 252 7.09 11.05 -4.72
CA MET A 252 7.17 11.35 -3.28
C MET A 252 8.04 12.55 -2.95
N THR A 253 8.93 12.99 -3.83
CA THR A 253 9.86 14.07 -3.51
C THR A 253 9.84 15.17 -4.55
N ASP A 254 9.77 16.42 -4.07
CA ASP A 254 10.06 17.59 -4.88
C ASP A 254 11.56 17.92 -4.89
N ALA A 255 12.36 17.20 -4.13
CA ALA A 255 13.78 17.47 -3.95
C ALA A 255 14.62 17.39 -5.24
N TRP A 256 14.11 16.65 -6.23
CA TRP A 256 14.79 16.42 -7.52
C TRP A 256 14.39 17.41 -8.61
N LYS A 257 13.53 18.37 -8.32
CA LYS A 257 13.09 19.37 -9.31
C LYS A 257 14.22 20.29 -9.76
N GLU A 258 15.26 20.44 -8.92
CA GLU A 258 16.33 21.41 -9.16
C GLU A 258 17.53 20.82 -9.92
N ASP A 259 17.71 19.48 -9.90
CA ASP A 259 18.81 18.82 -10.64
C ASP A 259 18.35 17.55 -11.34
N VAL A 260 17.88 17.73 -12.58
CA VAL A 260 17.36 16.63 -13.42
C VAL A 260 18.41 15.57 -13.72
N HIS A 261 19.69 15.94 -13.79
CA HIS A 261 20.76 15.00 -14.10
C HIS A 261 21.06 14.04 -12.95
N VAL A 262 21.00 14.51 -11.71
CA VAL A 262 21.18 13.67 -10.53
C VAL A 262 19.98 12.71 -10.36
N ALA A 263 18.78 13.20 -10.67
CA ALA A 263 17.56 12.40 -10.57
C ALA A 263 17.60 11.15 -11.47
N ASP A 264 18.09 11.26 -12.68
CA ASP A 264 18.18 10.14 -13.63
C ASP A 264 19.10 9.01 -13.12
N PHE A 265 20.21 9.35 -12.47
CA PHE A 265 21.10 8.36 -11.89
C PHE A 265 20.50 7.64 -10.68
N ILE A 266 19.80 8.37 -9.80
CA ILE A 266 19.22 7.80 -8.58
C ILE A 266 18.00 6.97 -8.89
N SER A 267 17.16 7.42 -9.82
CA SER A 267 15.90 6.74 -10.19
C SER A 267 16.07 5.72 -11.30
N ALA A 268 17.29 5.54 -11.83
CA ALA A 268 17.57 4.65 -12.95
C ALA A 268 16.60 4.84 -14.13
N ASN A 269 16.27 6.12 -14.43
CA ASN A 269 15.36 6.46 -15.50
C ASN A 269 15.96 6.25 -16.89
N GLY A 270 15.10 6.08 -17.88
CA GLY A 270 15.44 6.14 -19.30
C GLY A 270 15.85 4.82 -19.90
N HIS A 271 15.63 3.68 -19.22
CA HIS A 271 15.77 2.39 -19.88
C HIS A 271 14.62 2.10 -20.84
N ASN A 272 14.92 1.31 -21.89
CA ASN A 272 13.93 0.83 -22.88
C ASN A 272 13.82 -0.71 -22.84
N GLY A 273 14.08 -1.30 -21.67
CA GLY A 273 14.00 -2.74 -21.47
C GLY A 273 12.58 -3.25 -21.56
N SER A 274 12.39 -4.44 -22.09
CA SER A 274 11.13 -5.19 -22.07
C SER A 274 11.34 -6.60 -21.59
N ALA A 275 10.41 -7.11 -20.83
CA ALA A 275 10.42 -8.48 -20.32
C ALA A 275 10.16 -9.52 -21.41
N LYS A 276 9.68 -9.15 -22.61
CA LYS A 276 9.16 -10.05 -23.62
C LYS A 276 10.08 -11.22 -23.95
N GLY A 277 11.29 -10.91 -24.38
CA GLY A 277 12.24 -11.96 -24.84
C GLY A 277 12.59 -12.97 -23.75
N TRP A 278 12.78 -12.50 -22.51
CA TRP A 278 13.08 -13.35 -21.37
C TRP A 278 11.87 -14.17 -20.92
N ALA A 279 10.70 -13.56 -20.87
CA ALA A 279 9.44 -14.21 -20.52
C ALA A 279 9.13 -15.37 -21.49
N GLU A 280 9.18 -15.12 -22.80
CA GLU A 280 8.94 -16.13 -23.83
C GLU A 280 9.97 -17.26 -23.78
N ASN A 281 11.25 -16.92 -23.57
CA ASN A 281 12.33 -17.92 -23.41
C ASN A 281 12.13 -18.80 -22.17
N CYS A 282 11.56 -18.25 -21.08
CA CYS A 282 11.23 -18.98 -19.85
C CYS A 282 9.88 -19.71 -19.93
N GLY A 283 9.18 -19.66 -21.06
CA GLY A 283 7.94 -20.41 -21.30
C GLY A 283 6.65 -19.74 -20.83
N PHE A 284 6.71 -18.45 -20.47
CA PHE A 284 5.52 -17.67 -20.14
C PHE A 284 4.74 -17.29 -21.40
N ILE A 285 3.42 -17.14 -21.24
CA ILE A 285 2.61 -16.39 -22.20
C ILE A 285 2.81 -14.91 -21.90
N TYR A 286 3.21 -14.16 -22.90
CA TYR A 286 3.46 -12.73 -22.78
C TYR A 286 2.37 -11.90 -23.44
N PHE A 287 1.85 -10.93 -22.70
CA PHE A 287 0.97 -9.87 -23.19
C PHE A 287 1.58 -8.51 -22.89
N SER A 288 1.23 -7.52 -23.68
CA SER A 288 1.61 -6.14 -23.42
C SER A 288 0.46 -5.16 -23.65
N ALA A 289 0.43 -4.09 -22.86
CA ALA A 289 -0.52 -3.01 -23.00
C ALA A 289 0.21 -1.65 -22.95
N THR A 290 -0.15 -0.75 -23.85
CA THR A 290 0.41 0.62 -23.96
C THR A 290 -0.63 1.70 -23.73
N ASP A 291 -1.91 1.30 -23.64
CA ASP A 291 -3.07 2.16 -23.46
C ASP A 291 -4.24 1.38 -22.84
N GLU A 292 -5.30 2.11 -22.50
CA GLU A 292 -6.51 1.57 -21.88
C GLU A 292 -7.15 0.46 -22.73
N SER A 293 -7.22 0.65 -24.06
CA SER A 293 -7.85 -0.31 -24.98
C SER A 293 -7.09 -1.63 -25.07
N SER A 294 -5.77 -1.57 -25.17
CA SER A 294 -4.91 -2.77 -25.19
C SER A 294 -4.92 -3.50 -23.84
N PHE A 295 -4.97 -2.73 -22.73
CA PHE A 295 -5.08 -3.29 -21.39
C PHE A 295 -6.38 -4.07 -21.20
N GLU A 296 -7.54 -3.50 -21.57
CA GLU A 296 -8.84 -4.17 -21.47
C GLU A 296 -8.89 -5.50 -22.24
N LYS A 297 -8.22 -5.58 -23.38
CA LYS A 297 -8.12 -6.82 -24.17
C LYS A 297 -7.24 -7.89 -23.49
N CYS A 298 -6.20 -7.46 -22.78
CA CYS A 298 -5.22 -8.38 -22.18
C CYS A 298 -5.64 -8.85 -20.79
N LYS A 299 -6.34 -8.02 -19.99
CA LYS A 299 -6.66 -8.32 -18.58
C LYS A 299 -7.46 -9.60 -18.40
N VAL A 300 -8.36 -9.93 -19.33
CA VAL A 300 -9.17 -11.15 -19.27
C VAL A 300 -8.31 -12.42 -19.25
N ASN A 301 -7.21 -12.43 -20.03
CA ASN A 301 -6.27 -13.56 -20.04
C ASN A 301 -5.52 -13.67 -18.70
N LEU A 302 -5.21 -12.54 -18.08
CA LEU A 302 -4.47 -12.48 -16.81
C LEU A 302 -5.23 -13.15 -15.66
N ILE A 303 -6.53 -12.90 -15.56
CA ILE A 303 -7.38 -13.42 -14.46
C ILE A 303 -7.97 -14.79 -14.75
N SER A 304 -7.83 -15.30 -15.98
CA SER A 304 -8.35 -16.60 -16.39
C SER A 304 -7.37 -17.73 -16.09
N ARG A 305 -7.89 -18.97 -16.02
CA ARG A 305 -7.04 -20.16 -15.98
C ARG A 305 -6.27 -20.31 -17.30
N SER A 306 -5.04 -20.76 -17.20
CA SER A 306 -4.12 -20.93 -18.32
C SER A 306 -3.30 -22.19 -18.14
N ASP A 307 -2.79 -22.76 -19.23
CA ASP A 307 -1.88 -23.91 -19.20
C ASP A 307 -0.41 -23.50 -18.94
N LYS A 308 -0.13 -22.21 -18.96
CA LYS A 308 1.20 -21.63 -18.73
C LYS A 308 1.11 -20.43 -17.80
N PRO A 309 2.22 -20.06 -17.12
CA PRO A 309 2.31 -18.79 -16.41
C PRO A 309 2.19 -17.61 -17.37
N ILE A 310 1.70 -16.47 -16.89
CA ILE A 310 1.40 -15.29 -17.71
C ILE A 310 2.14 -14.07 -17.18
N ILE A 311 2.69 -13.27 -18.09
CA ILE A 311 3.15 -11.90 -17.83
C ILE A 311 2.31 -10.94 -18.66
N LEU A 312 1.77 -9.91 -18.00
CA LEU A 312 1.22 -8.72 -18.64
C LEU A 312 2.16 -7.55 -18.33
N GLU A 313 2.88 -7.09 -19.34
CA GLU A 313 3.74 -5.90 -19.25
C GLU A 313 2.93 -4.67 -19.68
N VAL A 314 2.75 -3.75 -18.75
CA VAL A 314 1.98 -2.50 -18.95
C VAL A 314 2.97 -1.34 -19.05
N PHE A 315 3.12 -0.80 -20.25
CA PHE A 315 3.99 0.34 -20.51
C PHE A 315 3.29 1.62 -20.14
N THR A 316 3.79 2.29 -19.11
CA THR A 316 3.29 3.58 -18.64
C THR A 316 4.39 4.64 -18.72
N TYR A 317 4.14 5.81 -18.17
CA TYR A 317 5.12 6.90 -18.11
C TYR A 317 5.20 7.45 -16.69
N VAL A 318 6.40 7.76 -16.23
CA VAL A 318 6.64 8.31 -14.88
C VAL A 318 5.78 9.56 -14.61
N ASP A 319 5.54 10.40 -15.62
CA ASP A 319 4.67 11.58 -15.50
C ASP A 319 3.20 11.21 -15.27
N ASN A 320 2.73 10.12 -15.88
CA ASN A 320 1.38 9.61 -15.65
C ASN A 320 1.23 9.00 -14.27
N GLU A 321 2.26 8.31 -13.76
CA GLU A 321 2.28 7.79 -12.39
C GLU A 321 2.10 8.91 -11.37
N LYS A 322 2.89 9.99 -11.51
CA LYS A 322 2.76 11.18 -10.66
C LYS A 322 1.40 11.84 -10.80
N LYS A 323 0.95 12.08 -12.03
CA LYS A 323 -0.34 12.74 -12.30
C LYS A 323 -1.51 11.94 -11.73
N ALA A 324 -1.50 10.61 -11.85
CA ALA A 324 -2.53 9.74 -11.28
C ALA A 324 -2.57 9.84 -9.75
N ASN A 325 -1.41 9.79 -9.10
CA ASN A 325 -1.30 9.95 -7.66
C ASN A 325 -1.79 11.33 -7.19
N ASP A 326 -1.38 12.40 -7.85
CA ASP A 326 -1.81 13.77 -7.52
C ASP A 326 -3.33 13.92 -7.67
N LEU A 327 -3.92 13.35 -8.72
CA LEU A 327 -5.37 13.41 -8.99
C LEU A 327 -6.18 12.67 -7.91
N ILE A 328 -5.80 11.45 -7.54
CA ILE A 328 -6.57 10.68 -6.55
C ILE A 328 -6.50 11.35 -5.17
N LEU A 329 -5.33 11.87 -4.78
CA LEU A 329 -5.17 12.58 -3.52
C LEU A 329 -5.90 13.93 -3.50
N ALA A 330 -5.85 14.69 -4.59
CA ALA A 330 -6.56 15.97 -4.69
C ALA A 330 -8.07 15.80 -4.65
N SER A 331 -8.60 14.78 -5.35
CA SER A 331 -10.04 14.48 -5.40
C SER A 331 -10.61 14.01 -4.05
N ASN A 332 -9.77 13.50 -3.16
CA ASN A 332 -10.16 12.94 -1.86
C ASN A 332 -9.61 13.73 -0.67
N ARG A 333 -9.08 14.92 -0.90
CA ARG A 333 -8.39 15.71 0.13
C ARG A 333 -9.30 16.04 1.31
N ILE A 334 -8.88 15.63 2.50
CA ILE A 334 -9.55 15.96 3.75
C ILE A 334 -8.94 17.23 4.33
N SER A 335 -9.69 18.34 4.23
CA SER A 335 -9.26 19.63 4.77
C SER A 335 -9.58 19.75 6.26
N SER A 336 -8.62 20.24 7.05
CA SER A 336 -8.88 20.70 8.42
C SER A 336 -9.43 22.15 8.41
N LYS A 337 -10.08 22.59 9.51
CA LYS A 337 -10.46 24.00 9.67
C LYS A 337 -9.26 24.93 9.52
N THR A 338 -8.10 24.51 9.99
CA THR A 338 -6.83 25.26 9.90
C THR A 338 -6.33 25.36 8.46
N ASP A 339 -6.49 24.33 7.63
CA ASP A 339 -6.10 24.38 6.22
C ASP A 339 -7.01 25.33 5.44
N ASN A 340 -8.30 25.37 5.75
CA ASN A 340 -9.25 26.32 5.16
C ASN A 340 -8.90 27.76 5.52
N ILE A 341 -8.50 28.03 6.78
CA ILE A 341 -8.04 29.34 7.23
C ILE A 341 -6.72 29.73 6.52
N LYS A 342 -5.77 28.81 6.42
CA LYS A 342 -4.51 29.05 5.68
C LYS A 342 -4.75 29.31 4.21
N ALA A 343 -5.67 28.59 3.56
CA ALA A 343 -6.06 28.85 2.17
C ALA A 343 -6.74 30.22 2.02
N LEU A 344 -7.60 30.61 2.97
CA LEU A 344 -8.24 31.93 2.96
C LEU A 344 -7.20 33.05 3.14
N ILE A 345 -6.26 32.90 4.07
CA ILE A 345 -5.15 33.83 4.30
C ILE A 345 -4.27 33.95 3.04
N LYS A 346 -3.95 32.81 2.39
CA LYS A 346 -3.17 32.82 1.15
C LYS A 346 -3.90 33.52 0.00
N ASN A 347 -5.21 33.34 -0.10
CA ASN A 347 -6.03 34.02 -1.12
C ASN A 347 -6.16 35.53 -0.86
N VAL A 348 -6.20 35.95 0.40
CA VAL A 348 -6.33 37.39 0.78
C VAL A 348 -4.99 38.12 0.71
N LEU A 349 -3.89 37.51 1.15
CA LEU A 349 -2.59 38.17 1.29
C LEU A 349 -1.59 37.84 0.17
N GLY A 350 -1.93 36.88 -0.71
CA GLY A 350 -1.01 36.36 -1.72
C GLY A 350 0.17 35.58 -1.13
N GLU A 351 1.00 35.01 -2.00
CA GLU A 351 2.15 34.17 -1.55
C GLU A 351 3.18 34.98 -0.74
N LYS A 352 3.50 36.20 -1.16
CA LYS A 352 4.46 37.06 -0.45
C LYS A 352 3.98 37.49 0.93
N GLY A 353 2.69 37.73 1.11
CA GLY A 353 2.12 38.10 2.43
C GLY A 353 2.09 36.93 3.41
N THR A 354 1.91 35.72 2.91
CA THR A 354 1.93 34.49 3.74
C THR A 354 3.33 34.19 4.28
N ASP A 355 4.38 34.45 3.52
CA ASP A 355 5.76 34.22 3.95
C ASP A 355 6.23 35.25 5.00
N VAL A 356 5.72 36.47 4.93
CA VAL A 356 5.94 37.49 5.99
C VAL A 356 5.27 37.07 7.30
N LEU A 357 4.03 36.57 7.24
CA LEU A 357 3.31 36.07 8.44
C LEU A 357 3.99 34.84 9.07
N LYS A 358 4.50 33.90 8.28
CA LYS A 358 5.28 32.77 8.80
C LYS A 358 6.53 33.23 9.57
N LYS A 359 7.21 34.24 9.08
CA LYS A 359 8.40 34.79 9.76
C LYS A 359 8.06 35.49 11.09
N ILE A 360 6.87 36.07 11.21
CA ILE A 360 6.43 36.77 12.45
C ILE A 360 5.95 35.77 13.52
N ILE A 361 5.43 34.60 13.13
CA ILE A 361 4.89 33.58 14.08
C ILE A 361 6.02 32.66 14.61
N ILE A 362 7.17 32.61 13.96
CA ILE A 362 8.32 31.76 14.33
C ILE A 362 9.34 32.55 15.19
N THR A 363 9.16 33.84 15.37
CA THR A 363 9.86 34.67 16.35
C THR A 363 9.04 34.81 17.64
#